data_73ac3da0a2d71a253e997b15e8eff14c
#
_entry.id   73ac3da0a2d71a253e997b15e8eff14c
#
_cell.length_a   1.000
_cell.length_b   1.000
_cell.length_c   1.000
_cell.angle_alpha   90.00
_cell.angle_beta   90.00
_cell.angle_gamma   90.00
#
_symmetry.space_group_name_H-M   'P 1'
#
loop_
_entity.id
_entity.type
_entity.pdbx_description
1 polymer ?
#
loop_
_entity_poly.entity_id
_entity_poly.type
_entity_poly.pdbx_seq_one_letter_code
_entity_poly.pdbx_strand_id
1 'polypeptide(L)'
;MRRGLCLALLWPALAGAWEEEQALAFIVAHSPLLHAQRAVVASYRPPGLGRSVLEHTSVFVQAASGTSSTVSESGDTTTAEPVTVGIQVNIPLASPREQREYAQQALAEATRIDEVRGRALTDLAKLRELEAERAAVGERLGFQKSKADWVQDRIKKGYEGDVEKLWESAQKQNAEAAAVKRLELLLDAQRRQVAHHAGAQWRPLLDYLSGKLKRLPEGSP
;
A
#
# COMPACT_ATOMS: atom_id res chain seq x y z
N MET A 1 -6.19 56.26 -16.09
CA MET A 1 -6.58 55.43 -14.93
C MET A 1 -6.93 54.02 -15.42
N ARG A 2 -5.98 53.09 -15.35
CA ARG A 2 -6.17 51.68 -15.76
C ARG A 2 -6.48 50.87 -14.50
N ARG A 3 -7.72 50.44 -14.34
CA ARG A 3 -8.14 49.48 -13.29
C ARG A 3 -7.79 48.06 -13.75
N GLY A 4 -6.72 47.50 -13.19
CA GLY A 4 -6.39 46.12 -13.33
C GLY A 4 -7.39 45.26 -12.55
N LEU A 5 -8.17 44.47 -13.27
CA LEU A 5 -9.00 43.41 -12.70
C LEU A 5 -8.05 42.23 -12.36
N CYS A 6 -7.67 42.08 -11.10
CA CYS A 6 -7.09 40.85 -10.59
C CYS A 6 -8.21 39.81 -10.50
N LEU A 7 -8.29 38.93 -11.50
CA LEU A 7 -9.02 37.68 -11.42
C LEU A 7 -8.24 36.77 -10.43
N ALA A 8 -8.56 36.89 -9.15
CA ALA A 8 -8.22 35.86 -8.17
C ALA A 8 -9.00 34.61 -8.55
N LEU A 9 -8.33 33.67 -9.20
CA LEU A 9 -8.78 32.29 -9.32
C LEU A 9 -8.92 31.72 -7.90
N LEU A 10 -10.12 31.86 -7.35
CA LEU A 10 -10.57 31.14 -6.16
C LEU A 10 -10.64 29.66 -6.56
N TRP A 11 -9.50 28.98 -6.41
CA TRP A 11 -9.50 27.53 -6.32
C TRP A 11 -10.32 27.21 -5.07
N PRO A 12 -11.45 26.52 -5.19
CA PRO A 12 -12.15 26.11 -3.98
C PRO A 12 -11.17 25.20 -3.22
N ALA A 13 -10.73 25.68 -2.07
CA ALA A 13 -10.05 24.85 -1.10
C ALA A 13 -11.02 23.68 -0.78
N LEU A 14 -10.81 22.54 -1.38
CA LEU A 14 -11.44 21.26 -1.03
C LEU A 14 -10.94 20.91 0.38
N ALA A 15 -11.55 21.57 1.37
CA ALA A 15 -11.38 21.25 2.77
C ALA A 15 -11.88 19.81 2.96
N GLY A 16 -10.95 18.86 3.06
CA GLY A 16 -11.24 17.47 3.26
C GLY A 16 -10.69 16.53 2.17
N ALA A 17 -9.94 17.04 1.18
CA ALA A 17 -9.30 16.17 0.20
C ALA A 17 -8.22 15.33 0.88
N TRP A 18 -8.46 14.01 0.91
CA TRP A 18 -7.45 13.03 1.27
C TRP A 18 -6.24 13.15 0.30
N GLU A 19 -5.05 12.90 0.79
CA GLU A 19 -3.83 12.92 -0.02
C GLU A 19 -3.58 11.54 -0.62
N GLU A 20 -3.42 11.50 -1.93
CA GLU A 20 -3.22 10.25 -2.68
C GLU A 20 -1.93 9.53 -2.26
N GLU A 21 -0.85 10.29 -2.06
CA GLU A 21 0.42 9.73 -1.61
C GLU A 21 0.32 9.06 -0.24
N GLN A 22 -0.38 9.67 0.71
CA GLN A 22 -0.58 9.08 2.04
C GLN A 22 -1.43 7.80 1.97
N ALA A 23 -2.50 7.81 1.18
CA ALA A 23 -3.33 6.62 0.98
C ALA A 23 -2.53 5.49 0.32
N LEU A 24 -1.75 5.79 -0.73
CA LEU A 24 -0.93 4.83 -1.43
C LEU A 24 0.18 4.25 -0.52
N ALA A 25 0.89 5.11 0.22
CA ALA A 25 1.91 4.68 1.16
C ALA A 25 1.33 3.75 2.23
N PHE A 26 0.15 4.09 2.75
CA PHE A 26 -0.56 3.26 3.73
C PHE A 26 -0.96 1.89 3.16
N ILE A 27 -1.48 1.85 1.93
CA ILE A 27 -1.82 0.60 1.23
C ILE A 27 -0.58 -0.28 1.07
N VAL A 28 0.53 0.28 0.59
CA VAL A 28 1.79 -0.47 0.38
C VAL A 28 2.36 -0.98 1.71
N ALA A 29 2.22 -0.20 2.79
CA ALA A 29 2.68 -0.61 4.12
C ALA A 29 1.86 -1.77 4.70
N HIS A 30 0.55 -1.82 4.45
CA HIS A 30 -0.38 -2.75 5.12
C HIS A 30 -0.99 -3.83 4.20
N SER A 31 -0.58 -3.88 2.93
CA SER A 31 -1.09 -4.89 1.99
C SER A 31 -0.72 -6.31 2.45
N PRO A 32 -1.70 -7.20 2.65
CA PRO A 32 -1.44 -8.57 3.09
C PRO A 32 -0.63 -9.36 2.05
N LEU A 33 -0.80 -9.02 0.77
CA LEU A 33 -0.08 -9.63 -0.32
C LEU A 33 1.43 -9.30 -0.25
N LEU A 34 1.77 -8.05 0.06
CA LEU A 34 3.16 -7.62 0.21
C LEU A 34 3.80 -8.18 1.49
N HIS A 35 3.04 -8.27 2.58
CA HIS A 35 3.52 -8.93 3.81
C HIS A 35 3.83 -10.41 3.56
N ALA A 36 2.96 -11.13 2.88
CA ALA A 36 3.20 -12.54 2.52
C ALA A 36 4.46 -12.67 1.63
N GLN A 37 4.61 -11.83 0.60
CA GLN A 37 5.77 -11.84 -0.28
C GLN A 37 7.07 -11.52 0.48
N ARG A 38 7.07 -10.53 1.36
CA ARG A 38 8.22 -10.19 2.21
C ARG A 38 8.62 -11.35 3.12
N ALA A 39 7.66 -12.08 3.69
CA ALA A 39 7.93 -13.27 4.49
C ALA A 39 8.62 -14.36 3.64
N VAL A 40 8.17 -14.55 2.38
CA VAL A 40 8.83 -15.47 1.44
C VAL A 40 10.26 -15.02 1.16
N VAL A 41 10.48 -13.77 0.78
CA VAL A 41 11.83 -13.23 0.50
C VAL A 41 12.74 -13.38 1.72
N ALA A 42 12.23 -13.09 2.92
CA ALA A 42 12.99 -13.26 4.16
C ALA A 42 13.44 -14.70 4.41
N SER A 43 12.64 -15.71 3.99
CA SER A 43 13.00 -17.13 4.12
C SER A 43 14.14 -17.55 3.19
N TYR A 44 14.34 -16.85 2.07
CA TYR A 44 15.45 -17.08 1.13
C TYR A 44 16.71 -16.28 1.45
N ARG A 45 16.65 -15.37 2.43
CA ARG A 45 17.82 -14.57 2.78
C ARG A 45 18.91 -15.46 3.38
N PRO A 46 20.08 -15.56 2.79
CA PRO A 46 21.16 -16.40 3.32
C PRO A 46 21.52 -15.93 4.74
N PRO A 47 21.80 -16.89 5.65
CA PRO A 47 22.17 -16.56 7.02
C PRO A 47 23.44 -15.68 7.02
N GLY A 48 23.48 -14.67 7.89
CA GLY A 48 24.66 -13.81 8.05
C GLY A 48 25.89 -14.65 8.46
N LEU A 49 27.10 -14.24 8.01
CA LEU A 49 28.36 -14.95 8.24
C LEU A 49 28.55 -15.44 9.70
N GLY A 50 28.19 -14.63 10.70
CA GLY A 50 28.35 -15.00 12.12
C GLY A 50 27.49 -16.19 12.54
N ARG A 51 26.25 -16.27 12.07
CA ARG A 51 25.32 -17.37 12.38
C ARG A 51 25.73 -18.63 11.60
N SER A 52 26.16 -18.47 10.36
CA SER A 52 26.64 -19.55 9.53
C SER A 52 27.90 -20.21 10.13
N VAL A 53 28.84 -19.42 10.68
CA VAL A 53 30.02 -19.94 11.37
C VAL A 53 29.63 -20.75 12.60
N LEU A 54 28.69 -20.26 13.42
CA LEU A 54 28.27 -20.94 14.64
C LEU A 54 27.53 -22.27 14.36
N GLU A 55 26.68 -22.31 13.34
CA GLU A 55 25.90 -23.49 12.96
C GLU A 55 26.74 -24.59 12.27
N HIS A 56 27.90 -24.22 11.70
CA HIS A 56 28.74 -25.13 10.91
C HIS A 56 30.15 -25.31 11.49
N THR A 57 30.35 -24.96 12.77
CA THR A 57 31.59 -25.26 13.48
C THR A 57 31.45 -26.61 14.18
N SER A 58 32.22 -27.57 13.76
CA SER A 58 32.33 -28.87 14.41
C SER A 58 33.71 -28.99 15.05
N VAL A 59 33.71 -29.45 16.30
CA VAL A 59 34.92 -29.87 17.00
C VAL A 59 35.05 -31.38 16.85
N PHE A 60 36.14 -31.84 16.29
CA PHE A 60 36.41 -33.29 16.19
C PHE A 60 37.68 -33.66 16.95
N VAL A 61 37.64 -34.82 17.54
CA VAL A 61 38.78 -35.50 18.14
C VAL A 61 39.01 -36.77 17.35
N GLN A 62 40.08 -36.84 16.63
CA GLN A 62 40.46 -38.02 15.88
C GLN A 62 41.64 -38.71 16.58
N ALA A 63 41.41 -39.90 17.09
CA ALA A 63 42.48 -40.82 17.52
C ALA A 63 42.91 -41.62 16.29
N ALA A 64 44.09 -41.40 15.82
CA ALA A 64 44.64 -42.22 14.76
C ALA A 64 45.27 -43.46 15.40
N SER A 65 44.69 -44.64 15.13
CA SER A 65 45.32 -45.91 15.50
C SER A 65 46.50 -46.17 14.53
N GLY A 66 47.65 -45.62 14.86
CA GLY A 66 48.87 -45.84 14.13
C GLY A 66 50.04 -45.84 15.13
N THR A 67 50.62 -46.98 15.39
CA THR A 67 51.84 -47.10 16.20
C THR A 67 53.03 -46.50 15.44
N SER A 68 53.42 -45.26 15.80
CA SER A 68 54.76 -44.79 15.40
C SER A 68 55.76 -45.19 16.46
N SER A 69 56.56 -46.22 16.16
CA SER A 69 57.67 -46.60 17.02
C SER A 69 58.89 -45.79 16.66
N THR A 70 59.34 -44.91 17.53
CA THR A 70 60.66 -44.29 17.47
C THR A 70 61.57 -45.13 18.36
N VAL A 71 62.59 -45.75 17.74
CA VAL A 71 63.63 -46.47 18.46
C VAL A 71 64.68 -45.44 18.83
N SER A 72 64.87 -45.20 20.15
CA SER A 72 66.00 -44.42 20.66
C SER A 72 67.26 -45.27 20.63
N GLU A 73 68.41 -44.65 20.51
CA GLU A 73 69.74 -45.28 20.55
C GLU A 73 70.01 -46.08 21.84
N SER A 74 69.22 -45.92 22.86
CA SER A 74 69.24 -46.72 24.12
C SER A 74 68.37 -47.97 24.11
N GLY A 75 67.69 -48.33 22.99
CA GLY A 75 66.90 -49.52 22.87
C GLY A 75 65.51 -49.46 23.50
N ASP A 76 65.06 -48.30 23.93
CA ASP A 76 63.75 -48.15 24.56
C ASP A 76 62.71 -47.72 23.49
N THR A 77 61.65 -48.46 23.35
CA THR A 77 60.61 -48.25 22.34
C THR A 77 59.42 -47.53 23.01
N THR A 78 59.24 -46.25 22.75
CA THR A 78 58.09 -45.52 23.22
C THR A 78 57.01 -45.55 22.15
N THR A 79 55.89 -46.20 22.45
CA THR A 79 54.69 -46.24 21.58
C THR A 79 53.77 -45.11 22.01
N ALA A 80 53.65 -44.10 21.16
CA ALA A 80 52.70 -43.00 21.38
C ALA A 80 51.57 -43.10 20.35
N GLU A 81 50.33 -43.17 20.84
CA GLU A 81 49.18 -43.04 19.97
C GLU A 81 48.97 -41.52 19.66
N PRO A 82 49.06 -41.09 18.40
CA PRO A 82 48.82 -39.70 18.07
C PRO A 82 47.35 -39.37 18.20
N VAL A 83 47.02 -38.51 19.18
CA VAL A 83 45.67 -37.97 19.30
C VAL A 83 45.66 -36.62 18.62
N THR A 84 44.90 -36.48 17.54
CA THR A 84 44.73 -35.21 16.83
C THR A 84 43.42 -34.56 17.27
N VAL A 85 43.52 -33.41 17.88
CA VAL A 85 42.34 -32.57 18.20
C VAL A 85 42.30 -31.43 17.19
N GLY A 86 41.18 -31.30 16.45
CA GLY A 86 41.02 -30.27 15.45
C GLY A 86 39.67 -29.57 15.55
N ILE A 87 39.60 -28.35 15.10
CA ILE A 87 38.36 -27.60 14.91
C ILE A 87 38.17 -27.45 13.41
N GLN A 88 37.11 -28.04 12.88
CA GLN A 88 36.72 -27.84 11.49
C GLN A 88 35.63 -26.80 11.40
N VAL A 89 35.91 -25.69 10.74
CA VAL A 89 34.94 -24.66 10.44
C VAL A 89 34.58 -24.80 8.97
N ASN A 90 33.33 -25.26 8.71
CA ASN A 90 32.81 -25.36 7.36
C ASN A 90 31.91 -24.13 7.13
N ILE A 91 32.47 -23.07 6.55
CA ILE A 91 31.71 -21.86 6.21
C ILE A 91 31.00 -22.11 4.88
N PRO A 92 29.68 -22.35 4.85
CA PRO A 92 28.96 -22.41 3.60
C PRO A 92 28.92 -20.98 3.02
N LEU A 93 29.80 -20.71 2.07
CA LEU A 93 29.63 -19.56 1.22
C LEU A 93 28.31 -19.76 0.48
N ALA A 94 27.39 -18.77 0.57
CA ALA A 94 26.11 -18.85 -0.13
C ALA A 94 26.35 -19.29 -1.58
N SER A 95 25.76 -20.42 -1.94
CA SER A 95 26.00 -20.99 -3.26
C SER A 95 25.49 -20.02 -4.34
N PRO A 96 26.10 -20.00 -5.53
CA PRO A 96 25.62 -19.16 -6.64
C PRO A 96 24.13 -19.43 -6.96
N ARG A 97 23.63 -20.62 -6.62
CA ARG A 97 22.24 -21.02 -6.77
C ARG A 97 21.35 -20.27 -5.77
N GLU A 98 21.71 -20.28 -4.48
CA GLU A 98 20.96 -19.56 -3.43
C GLU A 98 20.92 -18.06 -3.67
N GLN A 99 22.04 -17.48 -4.14
CA GLN A 99 22.07 -16.06 -4.52
C GLN A 99 21.14 -15.76 -5.68
N ARG A 100 21.05 -16.63 -6.69
CA ARG A 100 20.11 -16.47 -7.81
C ARG A 100 18.67 -16.60 -7.36
N GLU A 101 18.37 -17.59 -6.52
CA GLU A 101 17.02 -17.80 -5.97
C GLU A 101 16.58 -16.58 -5.14
N TYR A 102 17.44 -16.05 -4.28
CA TYR A 102 17.17 -14.83 -3.54
C TYR A 102 16.94 -13.63 -4.47
N ALA A 103 17.79 -13.44 -5.48
CA ALA A 103 17.63 -12.35 -6.45
C ALA A 103 16.32 -12.47 -7.24
N GLN A 104 15.90 -13.68 -7.61
CA GLN A 104 14.60 -13.92 -8.27
C GLN A 104 13.43 -13.58 -7.35
N GLN A 105 13.49 -13.93 -6.08
CA GLN A 105 12.43 -13.59 -5.11
C GLN A 105 12.40 -12.09 -4.82
N ALA A 106 13.53 -11.41 -4.76
CA ALA A 106 13.60 -9.95 -4.61
C ALA A 106 13.01 -9.23 -5.85
N LEU A 107 13.26 -9.74 -7.04
CA LEU A 107 12.64 -9.22 -8.26
C LEU A 107 11.12 -9.46 -8.25
N ALA A 108 10.67 -10.64 -7.83
CA ALA A 108 9.25 -10.93 -7.70
C ALA A 108 8.57 -10.02 -6.67
N GLU A 109 9.24 -9.66 -5.56
CA GLU A 109 8.75 -8.69 -4.60
C GLU A 109 8.59 -7.31 -5.23
N ALA A 110 9.61 -6.82 -5.94
CA ALA A 110 9.56 -5.52 -6.63
C ALA A 110 8.40 -5.47 -7.63
N THR A 111 8.24 -6.50 -8.46
CA THR A 111 7.12 -6.61 -9.41
C THR A 111 5.77 -6.59 -8.69
N ARG A 112 5.68 -7.29 -7.54
CA ARG A 112 4.43 -7.33 -6.78
C ARG A 112 4.09 -6.00 -6.13
N ILE A 113 5.09 -5.25 -5.67
CA ILE A 113 4.91 -3.88 -5.17
C ILE A 113 4.34 -3.00 -6.28
N ASP A 114 4.89 -3.07 -7.50
CA ASP A 114 4.41 -2.29 -8.64
C ASP A 114 3.00 -2.67 -9.06
N GLU A 115 2.65 -3.97 -9.04
CA GLU A 115 1.27 -4.41 -9.29
C GLU A 115 0.28 -3.86 -8.26
N VAL A 116 0.61 -3.94 -6.96
CA VAL A 116 -0.26 -3.43 -5.89
C VAL A 116 -0.41 -1.91 -6.01
N ARG A 117 0.70 -1.21 -6.28
CA ARG A 117 0.67 0.24 -6.54
C ARG A 117 -0.20 0.58 -7.73
N GLY A 118 -0.01 -0.09 -8.85
CA GLY A 118 -0.78 0.17 -10.08
C GLY A 118 -2.28 -0.03 -9.88
N ARG A 119 -2.69 -1.10 -9.20
CA ARG A 119 -4.09 -1.35 -8.87
C ARG A 119 -4.65 -0.29 -7.92
N ALA A 120 -3.90 0.04 -6.85
CA ALA A 120 -4.31 1.06 -5.90
C ALA A 120 -4.46 2.43 -6.57
N LEU A 121 -3.51 2.84 -7.43
CA LEU A 121 -3.58 4.10 -8.18
C LEU A 121 -4.79 4.13 -9.11
N THR A 122 -5.10 3.04 -9.81
CA THR A 122 -6.29 2.95 -10.67
C THR A 122 -7.57 3.13 -9.86
N ASP A 123 -7.68 2.48 -8.71
CA ASP A 123 -8.86 2.58 -7.85
C ASP A 123 -8.97 3.96 -7.18
N LEU A 124 -7.85 4.59 -6.80
CA LEU A 124 -7.80 5.95 -6.27
C LEU A 124 -8.18 6.99 -7.33
N ALA A 125 -7.69 6.84 -8.57
CA ALA A 125 -8.05 7.70 -9.70
C ALA A 125 -9.56 7.63 -9.98
N LYS A 126 -10.13 6.42 -9.96
CA LYS A 126 -11.58 6.22 -10.10
C LYS A 126 -12.37 6.89 -8.96
N LEU A 127 -11.88 6.82 -7.74
CA LEU A 127 -12.50 7.51 -6.62
C LEU A 127 -12.52 9.03 -6.84
N ARG A 128 -11.41 9.62 -7.32
CA ARG A 128 -11.33 11.04 -7.66
C ARG A 128 -12.29 11.43 -8.78
N GLU A 129 -12.40 10.60 -9.81
CA GLU A 129 -13.36 10.80 -10.91
C GLU A 129 -14.80 10.88 -10.38
N LEU A 130 -15.20 9.92 -9.54
CA LEU A 130 -16.53 9.90 -8.94
C LEU A 130 -16.79 11.09 -8.00
N GLU A 131 -15.77 11.54 -7.25
CA GLU A 131 -15.87 12.75 -6.42
C GLU A 131 -16.08 14.01 -7.26
N ALA A 132 -15.34 14.14 -8.37
CA ALA A 132 -15.49 15.24 -9.31
C ALA A 132 -16.88 15.22 -10.00
N GLU A 133 -17.34 14.04 -10.42
CA GLU A 133 -18.67 13.88 -11.03
C GLU A 133 -19.77 14.24 -10.03
N ARG A 134 -19.67 13.78 -8.79
CA ARG A 134 -20.62 14.11 -7.72
C ARG A 134 -20.66 15.62 -7.46
N ALA A 135 -19.51 16.29 -7.45
CA ALA A 135 -19.43 17.74 -7.29
C ALA A 135 -20.15 18.46 -8.45
N ALA A 136 -19.88 18.07 -9.70
CA ALA A 136 -20.50 18.65 -10.89
C ALA A 136 -22.02 18.47 -10.91
N VAL A 137 -22.53 17.26 -10.54
CA VAL A 137 -23.97 17.02 -10.42
C VAL A 137 -24.56 17.84 -9.27
N GLY A 138 -23.83 17.98 -8.16
CA GLY A 138 -24.25 18.83 -7.03
C GLY A 138 -24.41 20.30 -7.41
N GLU A 139 -23.49 20.84 -8.20
CA GLU A 139 -23.59 22.22 -8.74
C GLU A 139 -24.79 22.37 -9.67
N ARG A 140 -25.03 21.41 -10.58
CA ARG A 140 -26.22 21.43 -11.44
C ARG A 140 -27.52 21.38 -10.63
N LEU A 141 -27.57 20.54 -9.59
CA LEU A 141 -28.73 20.50 -8.68
C LEU A 141 -28.93 21.83 -7.97
N GLY A 142 -27.86 22.47 -7.50
CA GLY A 142 -27.92 23.82 -6.92
C GLY A 142 -28.50 24.85 -7.89
N PHE A 143 -28.03 24.85 -9.13
CA PHE A 143 -28.56 25.71 -10.19
C PHE A 143 -30.05 25.46 -10.46
N GLN A 144 -30.48 24.20 -10.56
CA GLN A 144 -31.88 23.85 -10.79
C GLN A 144 -32.79 24.28 -9.63
N LYS A 145 -32.31 24.18 -8.37
CA LYS A 145 -33.03 24.72 -7.21
C LYS A 145 -33.22 26.21 -7.29
N SER A 146 -32.15 26.96 -7.55
CA SER A 146 -32.22 28.42 -7.69
C SER A 146 -33.15 28.85 -8.82
N LYS A 147 -33.16 28.10 -9.93
CA LYS A 147 -34.07 28.33 -11.04
C LYS A 147 -35.52 28.06 -10.66
N ALA A 148 -35.80 26.98 -9.93
CA ALA A 148 -37.15 26.67 -9.44
C ALA A 148 -37.66 27.76 -8.49
N ASP A 149 -36.83 28.20 -7.56
CA ASP A 149 -37.17 29.29 -6.62
C ASP A 149 -37.50 30.60 -7.37
N TRP A 150 -36.70 30.96 -8.40
CA TRP A 150 -36.98 32.11 -9.22
C TRP A 150 -38.31 32.00 -9.97
N VAL A 151 -38.62 30.86 -10.58
CA VAL A 151 -39.89 30.61 -11.28
C VAL A 151 -41.08 30.69 -10.29
N GLN A 152 -40.92 30.12 -9.11
CA GLN A 152 -41.93 30.16 -8.06
C GLN A 152 -42.22 31.61 -7.61
N ASP A 153 -41.20 32.45 -7.49
CA ASP A 153 -41.37 33.84 -7.15
C ASP A 153 -42.10 34.65 -8.24
N ARG A 154 -41.87 34.34 -9.52
CA ARG A 154 -42.62 34.91 -10.63
C ARG A 154 -44.09 34.55 -10.63
N ILE A 155 -44.38 33.26 -10.36
CA ILE A 155 -45.76 32.80 -10.24
C ILE A 155 -46.49 33.55 -9.10
N LYS A 156 -45.86 33.72 -7.93
CA LYS A 156 -46.40 34.53 -6.82
C LYS A 156 -46.69 35.97 -7.19
N LYS A 157 -45.98 36.54 -8.17
CA LYS A 157 -46.18 37.90 -8.70
C LYS A 157 -47.22 37.97 -9.81
N GLY A 158 -47.93 36.86 -10.11
CA GLY A 158 -49.04 36.85 -11.06
C GLY A 158 -48.69 36.49 -12.50
N TYR A 159 -47.48 35.96 -12.75
CA TYR A 159 -47.08 35.46 -14.07
C TYR A 159 -47.56 34.01 -14.29
N GLU A 160 -48.82 33.82 -14.76
CA GLU A 160 -49.46 32.49 -14.87
C GLU A 160 -48.82 31.56 -15.90
N GLY A 161 -48.13 32.06 -16.94
CA GLY A 161 -47.49 31.25 -17.98
C GLY A 161 -46.26 30.47 -17.54
N ASP A 162 -45.83 30.55 -16.27
CA ASP A 162 -44.61 29.90 -15.77
C ASP A 162 -44.83 28.59 -15.02
N VAL A 163 -46.11 28.14 -14.89
CA VAL A 163 -46.45 26.90 -14.16
C VAL A 163 -45.84 25.65 -14.83
N GLU A 164 -45.86 25.57 -16.15
CA GLU A 164 -45.24 24.46 -16.92
C GLU A 164 -43.72 24.43 -16.71
N LYS A 165 -43.08 25.58 -16.71
CA LYS A 165 -41.64 25.71 -16.42
C LYS A 165 -41.27 25.27 -15.00
N LEU A 166 -42.20 25.47 -14.04
CA LEU A 166 -42.01 24.97 -12.68
C LEU A 166 -42.01 23.45 -12.64
N TRP A 167 -42.95 22.81 -13.33
CA TRP A 167 -43.02 21.35 -13.44
C TRP A 167 -41.76 20.76 -14.10
N GLU A 168 -41.30 21.31 -15.23
CA GLU A 168 -40.06 20.90 -15.88
C GLU A 168 -38.84 21.06 -14.95
N SER A 169 -38.76 22.20 -14.23
CA SER A 169 -37.71 22.47 -13.28
C SER A 169 -37.71 21.46 -12.13
N ALA A 170 -38.88 21.13 -11.58
CA ALA A 170 -39.04 20.14 -10.53
C ALA A 170 -38.63 18.73 -11.01
N GLN A 171 -39.02 18.36 -12.23
CA GLN A 171 -38.62 17.08 -12.81
C GLN A 171 -37.11 16.97 -12.98
N LYS A 172 -36.43 18.01 -13.52
CA LYS A 172 -34.98 18.07 -13.66
C LYS A 172 -34.28 18.03 -12.29
N GLN A 173 -34.81 18.76 -11.31
CA GLN A 173 -34.28 18.75 -9.95
C GLN A 173 -34.36 17.36 -9.33
N ASN A 174 -35.46 16.63 -9.49
CA ASN A 174 -35.62 15.27 -9.00
C ASN A 174 -34.65 14.30 -9.68
N ALA A 175 -34.43 14.46 -10.99
CA ALA A 175 -33.48 13.64 -11.74
C ALA A 175 -32.04 13.86 -11.24
N GLU A 176 -31.62 15.13 -11.07
CA GLU A 176 -30.28 15.45 -10.55
C GLU A 176 -30.11 14.98 -9.08
N ALA A 177 -31.16 15.13 -8.26
CA ALA A 177 -31.12 14.62 -6.88
C ALA A 177 -30.98 13.09 -6.82
N ALA A 178 -31.65 12.36 -7.72
CA ALA A 178 -31.49 10.92 -7.84
C ALA A 178 -30.08 10.55 -8.33
N ALA A 179 -29.51 11.32 -9.26
CA ALA A 179 -28.14 11.13 -9.73
C ALA A 179 -27.10 11.34 -8.59
N VAL A 180 -27.27 12.37 -7.76
CA VAL A 180 -26.41 12.60 -6.57
C VAL A 180 -26.45 11.39 -5.63
N LYS A 181 -27.65 10.90 -5.29
CA LYS A 181 -27.80 9.71 -4.42
C LYS A 181 -27.10 8.48 -5.00
N ARG A 182 -27.25 8.25 -6.31
CA ARG A 182 -26.56 7.15 -7.00
C ARG A 182 -25.05 7.27 -6.90
N LEU A 183 -24.51 8.46 -7.13
CA LEU A 183 -23.07 8.72 -7.05
C LEU A 183 -22.55 8.55 -5.62
N GLU A 184 -23.30 8.94 -4.60
CA GLU A 184 -22.93 8.71 -3.19
C GLU A 184 -22.80 7.23 -2.87
N LEU A 185 -23.69 6.38 -3.39
CA LEU A 185 -23.57 4.93 -3.24
C LEU A 185 -22.36 4.36 -3.97
N LEU A 186 -22.06 4.86 -5.17
CA LEU A 186 -20.87 4.45 -5.93
C LEU A 186 -19.57 4.89 -5.24
N LEU A 187 -19.55 6.09 -4.68
CA LEU A 187 -18.43 6.61 -3.90
C LEU A 187 -18.17 5.74 -2.66
N ASP A 188 -19.20 5.39 -1.91
CA ASP A 188 -19.06 4.51 -0.76
C ASP A 188 -18.53 3.13 -1.14
N ALA A 189 -19.02 2.55 -2.24
CA ALA A 189 -18.54 1.28 -2.75
C ALA A 189 -17.06 1.37 -3.17
N GLN A 190 -16.68 2.43 -3.90
CA GLN A 190 -15.31 2.64 -4.35
C GLN A 190 -14.36 2.89 -3.17
N ARG A 191 -14.75 3.67 -2.15
CA ARG A 191 -13.96 3.88 -0.93
C ARG A 191 -13.70 2.57 -0.21
N ARG A 192 -14.70 1.69 -0.10
CA ARG A 192 -14.52 0.35 0.48
C ARG A 192 -13.57 -0.51 -0.35
N GLN A 193 -13.70 -0.48 -1.68
CA GLN A 193 -12.80 -1.21 -2.56
C GLN A 193 -11.34 -0.78 -2.37
N VAL A 194 -11.07 0.53 -2.36
CA VAL A 194 -9.72 1.07 -2.07
C VAL A 194 -9.25 0.65 -0.68
N ALA A 195 -10.12 0.77 0.33
CA ALA A 195 -9.77 0.43 1.70
C ALA A 195 -9.36 -1.05 1.85
N HIS A 196 -10.00 -1.97 1.12
CA HIS A 196 -9.66 -3.40 1.17
C HIS A 196 -8.23 -3.72 0.74
N HIS A 197 -7.56 -2.87 -0.04
CA HIS A 197 -6.13 -3.04 -0.36
C HIS A 197 -5.23 -3.00 0.89
N ALA A 198 -5.65 -2.33 1.96
CA ALA A 198 -4.92 -2.27 3.22
C ALA A 198 -5.19 -3.49 4.16
N GLY A 199 -5.89 -4.51 3.69
CA GLY A 199 -6.13 -5.75 4.44
C GLY A 199 -6.77 -5.52 5.81
N ALA A 200 -6.13 -5.96 6.89
CA ALA A 200 -6.65 -5.82 8.26
C ALA A 200 -6.84 -4.35 8.68
N GLN A 201 -6.08 -3.43 8.10
CA GLN A 201 -6.11 -1.99 8.40
C GLN A 201 -7.05 -1.20 7.47
N TRP A 202 -8.07 -1.85 6.92
CA TRP A 202 -9.00 -1.23 5.99
C TRP A 202 -9.85 -0.10 6.62
N ARG A 203 -10.20 -0.20 7.93
CA ARG A 203 -11.05 0.78 8.62
C ARG A 203 -10.42 2.16 8.72
N PRO A 204 -9.19 2.34 9.23
CA PRO A 204 -8.51 3.64 9.23
C PRO A 204 -8.42 4.27 7.85
N LEU A 205 -8.13 3.47 6.82
CA LEU A 205 -8.08 3.98 5.44
C LEU A 205 -9.44 4.42 4.94
N LEU A 206 -10.51 3.67 5.22
CA LEU A 206 -11.88 4.05 4.88
C LEU A 206 -12.29 5.36 5.54
N ASP A 207 -11.99 5.52 6.85
CA ASP A 207 -12.30 6.75 7.58
C ASP A 207 -11.50 7.94 7.06
N TYR A 208 -10.26 7.74 6.63
CA TYR A 208 -9.45 8.75 5.96
C TYR A 208 -10.04 9.16 4.60
N LEU A 209 -10.36 8.21 3.73
CA LEU A 209 -10.98 8.45 2.41
C LEU A 209 -12.38 9.08 2.52
N SER A 210 -13.06 8.87 3.65
CA SER A 210 -14.36 9.49 3.94
C SER A 210 -14.26 10.86 4.58
N GLY A 211 -13.04 11.38 4.82
CA GLY A 211 -12.79 12.66 5.48
C GLY A 211 -13.08 12.69 6.98
N LYS A 212 -13.31 11.54 7.61
CA LYS A 212 -13.49 11.42 9.07
C LYS A 212 -12.17 11.51 9.83
N LEU A 213 -11.07 11.07 9.21
CA LEU A 213 -9.72 11.21 9.72
C LEU A 213 -8.95 12.21 8.85
N LYS A 214 -8.19 13.11 9.50
CA LYS A 214 -7.33 14.08 8.79
C LYS A 214 -5.96 13.49 8.43
N ARG A 215 -5.51 12.47 9.14
CA ARG A 215 -4.24 11.78 8.90
C ARG A 215 -4.40 10.30 9.18
N LEU A 216 -3.71 9.49 8.40
CA LEU A 216 -3.60 8.07 8.68
C LEU A 216 -2.67 7.84 9.88
N PRO A 217 -2.94 6.82 10.72
CA PRO A 217 -2.01 6.45 11.77
C PRO A 217 -0.68 6.05 11.13
N GLU A 218 0.41 6.60 11.65
CA GLU A 218 1.75 6.17 11.26
C GLU A 218 1.87 4.69 11.60
N GLY A 219 2.13 3.88 10.58
CA GLY A 219 2.25 2.44 10.78
C GLY A 219 3.39 2.17 11.73
N SER A 220 3.07 1.66 12.92
CA SER A 220 4.07 0.93 13.70
C SER A 220 4.49 -0.29 12.87
N PRO A 221 5.78 -0.51 12.66
CA PRO A 221 6.33 -1.61 11.89
C PRO A 221 5.97 -2.96 12.48
#